data_62c2ed8be221f8ff8a752aa97c713baf
#
_entry.id   62c2ed8be221f8ff8a752aa97c713baf
#
_cell.length_a   1.000
_cell.length_b   1.000
_cell.length_c   1.000
_cell.angle_alpha   90.00
_cell.angle_beta   90.00
_cell.angle_gamma   90.00
#
_symmetry.space_group_name_H-M   'P 1'
#
loop_
_entity.id
_entity.type
_entity.pdbx_description
1 polymer ?
#
loop_
_entity_poly.entity_id
_entity_poly.type
_entity_poly.pdbx_seq_one_letter_code
_entity_poly.pdbx_strand_id
1 'polypeptide(L)'
;MKNSLAKMDYNATKLYRNRLHGILSTVSKEHNDYPFGSFVTYVPSKCRTAYLYLSDLAEHTENLHYNSKSSITISRPNDSGDIQNSERLTLVGDLEAVIEEDLDDCKMRFHSIFPESKKYSEMHDFKFYELKIKHVRWIGGFGKIAWLDAENWSHKAPDWHGNESRIIDHMNDDHGNTIFSALHGQHGIKDNLSLIHISEPTR
;
A
#
# COMPACT_ATOMS: atom_id res chain seq x y z
N MET A 1 27.59 -1.88 5.41
CA MET A 1 26.37 -2.71 5.25
C MET A 1 25.09 -2.03 5.75
N LYS A 2 25.01 -1.47 6.97
CA LYS A 2 23.78 -0.79 7.50
C LYS A 2 23.24 0.31 6.56
N ASN A 3 24.09 1.19 6.01
CA ASN A 3 23.69 2.24 5.07
C ASN A 3 23.09 1.69 3.75
N SER A 4 23.51 0.53 3.31
CA SER A 4 23.02 -0.11 2.08
C SER A 4 21.60 -0.66 2.28
N LEU A 5 21.33 -1.34 3.42
CA LEU A 5 20.00 -1.88 3.74
C LEU A 5 18.97 -0.77 3.98
N ALA A 6 19.33 0.31 4.68
CA ALA A 6 18.45 1.47 4.87
C ALA A 6 18.04 2.12 3.53
N LYS A 7 18.98 2.20 2.56
CA LYS A 7 18.69 2.70 1.22
C LYS A 7 17.77 1.75 0.44
N MET A 8 17.93 0.44 0.62
CA MET A 8 17.06 -0.57 0.00
C MET A 8 15.65 -0.51 0.58
N ASP A 9 15.51 -0.40 1.91
CA ASP A 9 14.22 -0.21 2.59
C ASP A 9 13.52 1.06 2.11
N TYR A 10 14.25 2.18 2.01
CA TYR A 10 13.71 3.44 1.48
C TYR A 10 13.17 3.28 0.05
N ASN A 11 13.93 2.65 -0.85
CA ASN A 11 13.50 2.43 -2.23
C ASN A 11 12.29 1.50 -2.30
N ALA A 12 12.30 0.40 -1.55
CA ALA A 12 11.18 -0.52 -1.43
C ALA A 12 9.91 0.19 -0.95
N THR A 13 10.03 1.03 0.08
CA THR A 13 8.93 1.84 0.61
C THR A 13 8.40 2.84 -0.43
N LYS A 14 9.30 3.46 -1.19
CA LYS A 14 8.92 4.37 -2.27
C LYS A 14 8.16 3.65 -3.38
N LEU A 15 8.61 2.46 -3.79
CA LEU A 15 7.89 1.63 -4.75
C LEU A 15 6.51 1.24 -4.23
N TYR A 16 6.43 0.77 -2.99
CA TYR A 16 5.21 0.37 -2.32
C TYR A 16 4.16 1.48 -2.24
N ARG A 17 4.58 2.71 -1.90
CA ARG A 17 3.66 3.85 -1.76
C ARG A 17 3.23 4.47 -3.10
N ASN A 18 4.05 4.34 -4.14
CA ASN A 18 3.79 4.95 -5.45
C ASN A 18 3.08 4.02 -6.45
N ARG A 19 2.92 2.74 -6.12
CA ARG A 19 2.23 1.76 -6.95
C ARG A 19 1.08 1.18 -6.15
N LEU A 20 -0.14 1.53 -6.50
CA LEU A 20 -1.34 1.14 -5.76
C LEU A 20 -2.01 -0.11 -6.36
N HIS A 21 -1.24 -0.91 -7.09
CA HIS A 21 -1.68 -2.16 -7.70
C HIS A 21 -0.52 -3.16 -7.77
N GLY A 22 -0.88 -4.42 -7.85
CA GLY A 22 0.07 -5.52 -7.95
C GLY A 22 -0.61 -6.82 -8.34
N ILE A 23 0.19 -7.88 -8.34
CA ILE A 23 -0.32 -9.25 -8.51
C ILE A 23 -0.41 -9.89 -7.12
N LEU A 24 -1.63 -10.18 -6.70
CA LEU A 24 -1.92 -11.01 -5.53
C LEU A 24 -1.77 -12.47 -5.93
N SER A 25 -0.93 -13.22 -5.24
CA SER A 25 -0.85 -14.67 -5.38
C SER A 25 -1.47 -15.33 -4.16
N THR A 26 -2.40 -16.27 -4.41
CA THR A 26 -3.10 -17.08 -3.42
C THR A 26 -2.87 -18.56 -3.68
N VAL A 27 -3.18 -19.41 -2.70
CA VAL A 27 -3.14 -20.86 -2.84
C VAL A 27 -4.50 -21.32 -3.35
N SER A 28 -4.57 -21.87 -4.57
CA SER A 28 -5.84 -22.24 -5.18
C SER A 28 -6.47 -23.45 -4.52
N LYS A 29 -7.70 -23.28 -4.06
CA LYS A 29 -8.53 -24.34 -3.50
C LYS A 29 -8.93 -25.37 -4.58
N GLU A 30 -9.27 -24.89 -5.78
CA GLU A 30 -9.80 -25.74 -6.85
C GLU A 30 -8.73 -26.42 -7.69
N HIS A 31 -7.49 -25.87 -7.67
CA HIS A 31 -6.40 -26.33 -8.53
C HIS A 31 -5.26 -26.97 -7.74
N ASN A 32 -5.56 -27.83 -6.74
CA ASN A 32 -4.58 -28.62 -6.00
C ASN A 32 -3.41 -27.80 -5.45
N ASP A 33 -3.71 -26.70 -4.76
CA ASP A 33 -2.72 -25.81 -4.14
C ASP A 33 -1.76 -25.09 -5.12
N TYR A 34 -2.04 -25.13 -6.42
CA TYR A 34 -1.26 -24.32 -7.35
C TYR A 34 -1.40 -22.83 -7.03
N PRO A 35 -0.31 -22.05 -7.14
CA PRO A 35 -0.39 -20.61 -6.94
C PRO A 35 -1.26 -19.95 -8.01
N PHE A 36 -2.23 -19.15 -7.58
CA PHE A 36 -3.14 -18.41 -8.45
C PHE A 36 -2.85 -16.92 -8.36
N GLY A 37 -2.68 -16.25 -9.50
CA GLY A 37 -2.33 -14.83 -9.58
C GLY A 37 -3.50 -13.96 -10.03
N SER A 38 -3.82 -12.90 -9.29
CA SER A 38 -4.87 -11.94 -9.61
C SER A 38 -4.32 -10.51 -9.63
N PHE A 39 -4.76 -9.70 -10.59
CA PHE A 39 -4.52 -8.27 -10.55
C PHE A 39 -5.40 -7.65 -9.46
N VAL A 40 -4.79 -6.89 -8.55
CA VAL A 40 -5.50 -6.23 -7.46
C VAL A 40 -5.01 -4.80 -7.26
N THR A 41 -5.89 -3.95 -6.75
CA THR A 41 -5.51 -2.66 -6.15
C THR A 41 -5.31 -2.86 -4.65
N TYR A 42 -4.39 -2.08 -4.07
CA TYR A 42 -4.17 -2.04 -2.64
C TYR A 42 -3.88 -0.63 -2.17
N VAL A 43 -4.08 -0.40 -0.89
CA VAL A 43 -3.74 0.87 -0.23
C VAL A 43 -2.74 0.60 0.88
N PRO A 44 -1.61 1.35 0.92
CA PRO A 44 -0.67 1.27 2.03
C PRO A 44 -1.31 1.71 3.34
N SER A 45 -1.22 0.88 4.39
CA SER A 45 -1.56 1.32 5.74
C SER A 45 -0.48 2.24 6.33
N LYS A 46 -0.78 2.91 7.44
CA LYS A 46 0.19 3.70 8.20
C LYS A 46 1.35 2.85 8.72
N CYS A 47 1.07 1.58 9.03
CA CYS A 47 2.05 0.59 9.53
C CYS A 47 2.75 -0.21 8.42
N ARG A 48 2.63 0.19 7.15
CA ARG A 48 3.17 -0.49 5.96
C ARG A 48 2.59 -1.88 5.70
N THR A 49 1.43 -2.21 6.24
CA THR A 49 0.62 -3.34 5.78
C THR A 49 -0.21 -2.92 4.57
N ALA A 50 -0.77 -3.85 3.81
CA ALA A 50 -1.56 -3.54 2.62
C ALA A 50 -3.03 -3.85 2.84
N TYR A 51 -3.89 -2.84 2.63
CA TYR A 51 -5.34 -3.01 2.63
C TYR A 51 -5.83 -3.29 1.21
N LEU A 52 -6.71 -4.28 1.08
CA LEU A 52 -7.37 -4.66 -0.16
C LEU A 52 -8.89 -4.62 0.04
N TYR A 53 -9.62 -4.31 -1.02
CA TYR A 53 -11.09 -4.34 -1.02
C TYR A 53 -11.53 -5.32 -2.09
N LEU A 54 -11.96 -6.52 -1.66
CA LEU A 54 -12.14 -7.71 -2.49
C LEU A 54 -13.59 -8.19 -2.44
N SER A 55 -14.11 -8.66 -3.58
CA SER A 55 -15.41 -9.31 -3.68
C SER A 55 -15.33 -10.76 -3.18
N ASP A 56 -16.32 -11.19 -2.42
CA ASP A 56 -16.48 -12.58 -1.98
C ASP A 56 -16.70 -13.55 -3.17
N LEU A 57 -17.14 -13.03 -4.31
CA LEU A 57 -17.36 -13.81 -5.55
C LEU A 57 -16.06 -14.06 -6.34
N ALA A 58 -14.97 -13.41 -5.97
CA ALA A 58 -13.71 -13.56 -6.68
C ALA A 58 -12.96 -14.82 -6.24
N GLU A 59 -12.39 -15.54 -7.19
CA GLU A 59 -11.64 -16.78 -6.93
C GLU A 59 -10.50 -16.58 -5.89
N HIS A 60 -9.81 -15.45 -5.94
CA HIS A 60 -8.78 -15.16 -4.94
C HIS A 60 -9.37 -15.08 -3.52
N THR A 61 -10.60 -14.62 -3.35
CA THR A 61 -11.25 -14.55 -2.02
C THR A 61 -11.69 -15.94 -1.54
N GLU A 62 -12.20 -16.79 -2.43
CA GLU A 62 -12.47 -18.19 -2.10
C GLU A 62 -11.19 -18.93 -1.69
N ASN A 63 -10.09 -18.65 -2.38
CA ASN A 63 -8.77 -19.18 -2.03
C ASN A 63 -8.32 -18.71 -0.64
N LEU A 64 -8.57 -17.44 -0.28
CA LEU A 64 -8.26 -16.90 1.06
C LEU A 64 -9.06 -17.58 2.18
N HIS A 65 -10.32 -17.91 1.95
CA HIS A 65 -11.11 -18.68 2.91
C HIS A 65 -10.56 -20.09 3.13
N TYR A 66 -9.91 -20.66 2.14
CA TYR A 66 -9.22 -21.93 2.22
C TYR A 66 -7.84 -21.81 2.87
N ASN A 67 -7.05 -20.82 2.46
CA ASN A 67 -5.68 -20.60 2.94
C ASN A 67 -5.29 -19.12 2.84
N SER A 68 -5.06 -18.48 3.99
CA SER A 68 -4.71 -17.06 4.08
C SER A 68 -3.32 -16.70 3.53
N LYS A 69 -2.45 -17.70 3.33
CA LYS A 69 -1.08 -17.48 2.84
C LYS A 69 -1.09 -16.87 1.45
N SER A 70 -0.51 -15.69 1.36
CA SER A 70 -0.57 -14.89 0.16
C SER A 70 0.70 -14.08 -0.05
N SER A 71 0.85 -13.57 -1.26
CA SER A 71 1.85 -12.54 -1.54
C SER A 71 1.32 -11.51 -2.52
N ILE A 72 1.79 -10.27 -2.39
CA ILE A 72 1.57 -9.23 -3.39
C ILE A 72 2.91 -8.88 -4.02
N THR A 73 3.01 -9.02 -5.35
CA THR A 73 4.16 -8.57 -6.12
C THR A 73 3.85 -7.26 -6.81
N ILE A 74 4.63 -6.23 -6.49
CA ILE A 74 4.55 -4.87 -6.99
C ILE A 74 5.77 -4.64 -7.88
N SER A 75 5.60 -4.08 -9.06
CA SER A 75 6.71 -3.82 -9.97
C SER A 75 6.64 -2.44 -10.61
N ARG A 76 7.82 -1.93 -10.95
CA ARG A 76 8.00 -0.78 -11.82
C ARG A 76 8.80 -1.25 -13.04
N PRO A 77 8.14 -1.45 -14.19
CA PRO A 77 8.84 -1.82 -15.42
C PRO A 77 9.94 -0.82 -15.76
N ASN A 78 11.03 -1.32 -16.32
CA ASN A 78 12.07 -0.49 -16.88
C ASN A 78 11.74 -0.22 -18.36
N ASP A 79 11.15 0.94 -18.64
CA ASP A 79 10.66 1.31 -19.96
C ASP A 79 11.78 1.63 -20.98
N SER A 80 13.02 1.84 -20.49
CA SER A 80 14.15 2.29 -21.31
C SER A 80 15.24 1.24 -21.53
N GLY A 81 15.00 -0.03 -21.15
CA GLY A 81 16.06 -1.04 -21.22
C GLY A 81 15.58 -2.47 -20.97
N ASP A 82 16.45 -3.28 -20.38
CA ASP A 82 16.13 -4.66 -20.05
C ASP A 82 15.02 -4.73 -18.99
N ILE A 83 13.88 -5.27 -19.38
CA ILE A 83 12.71 -5.43 -18.51
C ILE A 83 13.00 -6.34 -17.30
N GLN A 84 13.95 -7.27 -17.40
CA GLN A 84 14.38 -8.12 -16.27
C GLN A 84 15.07 -7.30 -15.17
N ASN A 85 15.63 -6.15 -15.51
CA ASN A 85 16.24 -5.20 -14.58
C ASN A 85 15.23 -4.28 -13.89
N SER A 86 13.93 -4.60 -13.97
CA SER A 86 12.86 -3.83 -13.34
C SER A 86 12.90 -3.92 -11.83
N GLU A 87 12.58 -2.80 -11.18
CA GLU A 87 12.39 -2.75 -9.73
C GLU A 87 11.13 -3.52 -9.34
N ARG A 88 11.22 -4.39 -8.32
CA ARG A 88 10.09 -5.16 -7.80
C ARG A 88 10.19 -5.40 -6.31
N LEU A 89 9.03 -5.46 -5.70
CA LEU A 89 8.83 -5.73 -4.27
C LEU A 89 7.81 -6.86 -4.14
N THR A 90 8.13 -7.88 -3.35
CA THR A 90 7.19 -8.93 -2.98
C THR A 90 6.98 -8.90 -1.47
N LEU A 91 5.73 -8.70 -1.07
CA LEU A 91 5.26 -8.76 0.31
C LEU A 91 4.59 -10.12 0.50
N VAL A 92 5.07 -10.93 1.42
CA VAL A 92 4.54 -12.27 1.72
C VAL A 92 3.97 -12.27 3.12
N GLY A 93 2.79 -12.83 3.30
CA GLY A 93 2.13 -12.87 4.61
C GLY A 93 0.80 -13.59 4.60
N ASP A 94 0.04 -13.36 5.64
CA ASP A 94 -1.32 -13.84 5.78
C ASP A 94 -2.29 -12.70 5.42
N LEU A 95 -3.18 -12.93 4.44
CA LEU A 95 -4.22 -11.98 4.03
C LEU A 95 -5.52 -12.36 4.71
N GLU A 96 -5.94 -11.54 5.67
CA GLU A 96 -7.08 -11.78 6.54
C GLU A 96 -8.07 -10.63 6.48
N ALA A 97 -9.34 -10.88 6.83
CA ALA A 97 -10.32 -9.82 6.93
C ALA A 97 -9.89 -8.78 7.98
N VAL A 98 -10.10 -7.50 7.68
CA VAL A 98 -9.82 -6.41 8.62
C VAL A 98 -10.74 -6.55 9.83
N ILE A 99 -10.18 -6.43 11.03
CA ILE A 99 -10.94 -6.47 12.27
C ILE A 99 -11.80 -5.20 12.43
N GLU A 100 -12.89 -5.31 13.20
CA GLU A 100 -13.87 -4.22 13.35
C GLU A 100 -13.25 -2.91 13.85
N GLU A 101 -12.27 -3.00 14.76
CA GLU A 101 -11.58 -1.85 15.37
C GLU A 101 -10.80 -1.02 14.34
N ASP A 102 -10.27 -1.65 13.28
CA ASP A 102 -9.46 -1.00 12.22
C ASP A 102 -10.28 -0.69 10.96
N LEU A 103 -11.54 -1.14 10.91
CA LEU A 103 -12.35 -1.11 9.69
C LEU A 103 -12.64 0.31 9.20
N ASP A 104 -12.93 1.24 10.10
CA ASP A 104 -13.27 2.62 9.73
C ASP A 104 -12.04 3.38 9.21
N ASP A 105 -10.87 3.22 9.84
CA ASP A 105 -9.61 3.81 9.32
C ASP A 105 -9.25 3.20 7.95
N CYS A 106 -9.42 1.90 7.80
CA CYS A 106 -9.21 1.20 6.53
C CYS A 106 -10.13 1.74 5.42
N LYS A 107 -11.46 1.82 5.68
CA LYS A 107 -12.45 2.35 4.73
C LYS A 107 -12.15 3.78 4.34
N MET A 108 -11.95 4.65 5.32
CA MET A 108 -11.64 6.06 5.09
C MET A 108 -10.42 6.19 4.19
N ARG A 109 -9.33 5.50 4.53
CA ARG A 109 -8.08 5.54 3.80
C ARG A 109 -8.20 4.96 2.39
N PHE A 110 -8.89 3.83 2.22
CA PHE A 110 -9.09 3.20 0.92
C PHE A 110 -9.91 4.08 -0.02
N HIS A 111 -11.03 4.63 0.47
CA HIS A 111 -11.92 5.47 -0.31
C HIS A 111 -11.38 6.88 -0.58
N SER A 112 -10.40 7.36 0.21
CA SER A 112 -9.71 8.61 -0.10
C SER A 112 -8.76 8.45 -1.28
N ILE A 113 -8.09 7.30 -1.39
CA ILE A 113 -7.15 6.99 -2.48
C ILE A 113 -7.89 6.51 -3.73
N PHE A 114 -8.96 5.72 -3.57
CA PHE A 114 -9.82 5.22 -4.65
C PHE A 114 -11.28 5.66 -4.44
N PRO A 115 -11.63 6.93 -4.70
CA PRO A 115 -13.00 7.44 -4.48
C PRO A 115 -14.08 6.65 -5.22
N GLU A 116 -13.76 6.11 -6.40
CA GLU A 116 -14.64 5.27 -7.21
C GLU A 116 -14.99 3.93 -6.55
N SER A 117 -14.21 3.48 -5.59
CA SER A 117 -14.48 2.22 -4.85
C SER A 117 -15.69 2.34 -3.92
N LYS A 118 -16.15 3.55 -3.61
CA LYS A 118 -17.36 3.77 -2.78
C LYS A 118 -18.60 3.12 -3.37
N LYS A 119 -18.71 3.03 -4.71
CA LYS A 119 -19.81 2.35 -5.38
C LYS A 119 -19.92 0.86 -5.04
N TYR A 120 -18.82 0.20 -4.67
CA TYR A 120 -18.80 -1.21 -4.27
C TYR A 120 -19.33 -1.41 -2.85
N SER A 121 -19.44 -0.35 -2.04
CA SER A 121 -20.04 -0.44 -0.69
C SER A 121 -21.54 -0.75 -0.74
N GLU A 122 -22.19 -0.50 -1.87
CA GLU A 122 -23.59 -0.87 -2.12
C GLU A 122 -23.74 -2.35 -2.53
N MET A 123 -22.63 -2.98 -2.89
CA MET A 123 -22.55 -4.41 -3.20
C MET A 123 -22.19 -5.16 -1.92
N HIS A 124 -23.10 -5.99 -1.41
CA HIS A 124 -22.95 -6.67 -0.12
C HIS A 124 -21.86 -7.75 -0.08
N ASP A 125 -21.17 -8.00 -1.21
CA ASP A 125 -20.16 -9.02 -1.39
C ASP A 125 -18.72 -8.52 -1.27
N PHE A 126 -18.50 -7.20 -1.05
CA PHE A 126 -17.15 -6.65 -0.89
C PHE A 126 -16.75 -6.50 0.57
N LYS A 127 -15.53 -6.96 0.89
CA LYS A 127 -14.93 -6.86 2.24
C LYS A 127 -13.52 -6.32 2.18
N PHE A 128 -13.10 -5.70 3.29
CA PHE A 128 -11.73 -5.25 3.46
C PHE A 128 -10.86 -6.34 4.04
N TYR A 129 -9.67 -6.50 3.47
CA TYR A 129 -8.64 -7.44 3.90
C TYR A 129 -7.34 -6.70 4.17
N GLU A 130 -6.54 -7.24 5.09
CA GLU A 130 -5.21 -6.74 5.42
C GLU A 130 -4.18 -7.84 5.23
N LEU A 131 -3.11 -7.54 4.48
CA LEU A 131 -1.95 -8.42 4.38
C LEU A 131 -1.03 -8.21 5.58
N LYS A 132 -1.03 -9.14 6.52
CA LYS A 132 -0.13 -9.19 7.67
C LYS A 132 1.23 -9.72 7.23
N ILE A 133 2.18 -8.83 7.01
CA ILE A 133 3.46 -9.12 6.34
C ILE A 133 4.38 -9.94 7.25
N LYS A 134 4.90 -11.03 6.72
CA LYS A 134 5.88 -11.93 7.36
C LYS A 134 7.26 -11.85 6.71
N HIS A 135 7.31 -11.63 5.39
CA HIS A 135 8.56 -11.52 4.65
C HIS A 135 8.46 -10.42 3.59
N VAL A 136 9.58 -9.73 3.39
CA VAL A 136 9.68 -8.63 2.43
C VAL A 136 10.90 -8.86 1.55
N ARG A 137 10.70 -9.03 0.25
CA ARG A 137 11.78 -9.17 -0.72
C ARG A 137 11.78 -7.99 -1.69
N TRP A 138 12.89 -7.30 -1.77
CA TRP A 138 13.08 -6.21 -2.72
C TRP A 138 14.19 -6.51 -3.71
N ILE A 139 13.97 -6.16 -4.96
CA ILE A 139 14.92 -6.25 -6.06
C ILE A 139 14.89 -4.90 -6.79
N GLY A 140 16.01 -4.18 -6.77
CA GLY A 140 16.15 -2.88 -7.43
C GLY A 140 16.90 -2.95 -8.77
N GLY A 141 16.89 -4.13 -9.39
CA GLY A 141 17.64 -4.46 -10.59
C GLY A 141 18.78 -5.44 -10.32
N PHE A 142 19.61 -5.69 -11.35
CA PHE A 142 20.71 -6.65 -11.22
C PHE A 142 21.67 -6.28 -10.09
N GLY A 143 21.98 -7.28 -9.24
CA GLY A 143 22.91 -7.14 -8.12
C GLY A 143 22.36 -6.36 -6.91
N LYS A 144 21.14 -5.83 -6.96
CA LYS A 144 20.50 -5.10 -5.86
C LYS A 144 19.34 -5.91 -5.32
N ILE A 145 19.62 -6.93 -4.54
CA ILE A 145 18.64 -7.89 -4.03
C ILE A 145 18.76 -7.94 -2.52
N ALA A 146 17.64 -7.84 -1.81
CA ALA A 146 17.60 -7.97 -0.35
C ALA A 146 16.32 -8.66 0.12
N TRP A 147 16.45 -9.44 1.19
CA TRP A 147 15.37 -9.68 2.14
C TRP A 147 15.43 -8.57 3.18
N LEU A 148 14.37 -7.82 3.30
CA LEU A 148 14.24 -6.76 4.31
C LEU A 148 13.65 -7.38 5.58
N ASP A 149 14.01 -6.82 6.72
CA ASP A 149 13.50 -7.27 7.99
C ASP A 149 12.02 -6.90 8.11
N ALA A 150 11.15 -7.90 8.26
CA ALA A 150 9.71 -7.74 8.31
C ALA A 150 9.24 -7.00 9.58
N GLU A 151 9.93 -7.20 10.72
CA GLU A 151 9.62 -6.48 11.96
C GLU A 151 9.91 -4.98 11.83
N ASN A 152 11.00 -4.63 11.15
CA ASN A 152 11.32 -3.24 10.85
C ASN A 152 10.48 -2.67 9.69
N TRP A 153 9.99 -3.53 8.78
CA TRP A 153 9.10 -3.11 7.70
C TRP A 153 7.73 -2.71 8.23
N SER A 154 7.10 -3.61 8.99
CA SER A 154 5.78 -3.36 9.59
C SER A 154 5.96 -2.64 10.93
N HIS A 155 6.22 -1.34 10.88
CA HIS A 155 6.38 -0.55 12.09
C HIS A 155 5.07 -0.50 12.89
N LYS A 156 5.20 -0.37 14.22
CA LYS A 156 4.13 0.17 15.06
C LYS A 156 3.69 1.52 14.52
N ALA A 157 2.44 1.89 14.76
CA ALA A 157 1.94 3.21 14.40
C ALA A 157 2.96 4.28 14.82
N PRO A 158 3.26 5.25 13.93
CA PRO A 158 4.23 6.31 14.27
C PRO A 158 3.77 7.07 15.51
N ASP A 159 4.71 7.60 16.30
CA ASP A 159 4.44 8.29 17.56
C ASP A 159 3.45 9.46 17.42
N TRP A 160 3.37 10.06 16.24
CA TRP A 160 2.44 11.14 15.94
C TRP A 160 1.01 10.66 15.58
N HIS A 161 0.77 9.36 15.41
CA HIS A 161 -0.51 8.83 14.93
C HIS A 161 -1.71 9.30 15.75
N GLY A 162 -1.63 9.27 17.08
CA GLY A 162 -2.69 9.78 17.95
C GLY A 162 -2.92 11.30 17.92
N ASN A 163 -2.01 12.05 17.27
CA ASN A 163 -2.07 13.50 17.13
C ASN A 163 -2.24 13.97 15.67
N GLU A 164 -2.47 13.06 14.74
CA GLU A 164 -2.49 13.36 13.30
C GLU A 164 -3.49 14.48 12.95
N SER A 165 -4.75 14.35 13.39
CA SER A 165 -5.78 15.37 13.13
C SER A 165 -5.35 16.74 13.67
N ARG A 166 -4.86 16.80 14.91
CA ARG A 166 -4.39 18.05 15.52
C ARG A 166 -3.22 18.68 14.76
N ILE A 167 -2.32 17.84 14.23
CA ILE A 167 -1.17 18.34 13.43
C ILE A 167 -1.68 18.89 12.10
N ILE A 168 -2.61 18.20 11.44
CA ILE A 168 -3.22 18.64 10.18
C ILE A 168 -3.96 19.97 10.37
N ASP A 169 -4.80 20.07 11.40
CA ASP A 169 -5.56 21.28 11.72
C ASP A 169 -4.63 22.45 11.97
N HIS A 170 -3.64 22.29 12.86
CA HIS A 170 -2.63 23.31 13.15
C HIS A 170 -1.88 23.76 11.86
N MET A 171 -1.45 22.83 11.03
CA MET A 171 -0.74 23.17 9.80
C MET A 171 -1.63 23.91 8.79
N ASN A 172 -2.90 23.56 8.70
CA ASN A 172 -3.83 24.23 7.81
C ASN A 172 -4.22 25.63 8.30
N ASP A 173 -4.42 25.80 9.61
CA ASP A 173 -4.85 27.07 10.22
C ASP A 173 -3.68 28.07 10.30
N ASP A 174 -2.53 27.64 10.79
CA ASP A 174 -1.42 28.54 11.09
C ASP A 174 -0.40 28.65 9.94
N HIS A 175 -0.30 27.65 9.07
CA HIS A 175 0.73 27.55 8.03
C HIS A 175 0.18 27.43 6.58
N GLY A 176 -1.09 27.72 6.36
CA GLY A 176 -1.74 27.61 5.03
C GLY A 176 -1.01 28.38 3.93
N ASN A 177 -0.55 29.61 4.23
CA ASN A 177 0.22 30.43 3.27
C ASN A 177 1.57 29.81 2.90
N THR A 178 2.24 29.15 3.88
CA THR A 178 3.51 28.46 3.66
C THR A 178 3.32 27.23 2.77
N ILE A 179 2.25 26.46 3.03
CA ILE A 179 1.86 25.31 2.22
C ILE A 179 1.57 25.75 0.79
N PHE A 180 0.76 26.78 0.61
CA PHE A 180 0.44 27.34 -0.71
C PHE A 180 1.71 27.80 -1.45
N SER A 181 2.60 28.56 -0.78
CA SER A 181 3.83 29.07 -1.39
C SER A 181 4.77 27.93 -1.81
N ALA A 182 4.88 26.88 -1.01
CA ALA A 182 5.69 25.71 -1.33
C ALA A 182 5.17 24.96 -2.56
N LEU A 183 3.86 24.73 -2.62
CA LEU A 183 3.21 24.05 -3.75
C LEU A 183 3.27 24.87 -5.03
N HIS A 184 3.02 26.18 -4.93
CA HIS A 184 3.11 27.08 -6.08
C HIS A 184 4.56 27.16 -6.63
N GLY A 185 5.53 27.31 -5.74
CA GLY A 185 6.94 27.43 -6.12
C GLY A 185 7.54 26.14 -6.68
N GLN A 186 7.16 24.97 -6.13
CA GLN A 186 7.74 23.68 -6.53
C GLN A 186 6.98 22.99 -7.67
N HIS A 187 5.65 23.16 -7.73
CA HIS A 187 4.79 22.40 -8.64
C HIS A 187 3.89 23.27 -9.52
N GLY A 188 3.94 24.59 -9.39
CA GLY A 188 3.07 25.52 -10.14
C GLY A 188 1.59 25.41 -9.82
N ILE A 189 1.22 24.78 -8.71
CA ILE A 189 -0.16 24.58 -8.26
C ILE A 189 -0.70 25.92 -7.77
N LYS A 190 -1.83 26.36 -8.33
CA LYS A 190 -2.49 27.64 -7.98
C LYS A 190 -3.71 27.48 -7.11
N ASP A 191 -4.13 26.26 -6.85
CA ASP A 191 -5.31 25.96 -6.05
C ASP A 191 -4.99 26.07 -4.54
N ASN A 192 -6.00 26.45 -3.77
CA ASN A 192 -5.89 26.56 -2.32
C ASN A 192 -6.07 25.16 -1.71
N LEU A 193 -4.94 24.46 -1.53
CA LEU A 193 -4.91 23.10 -1.00
C LEU A 193 -4.63 23.11 0.49
N SER A 194 -5.27 22.19 1.21
CA SER A 194 -4.96 21.90 2.61
C SER A 194 -3.94 20.75 2.72
N LEU A 195 -3.35 20.57 3.88
CA LEU A 195 -2.37 19.50 4.12
C LEU A 195 -2.95 18.10 3.86
N ILE A 196 -4.24 17.88 4.08
CA ILE A 196 -4.90 16.60 3.83
C ILE A 196 -4.86 16.23 2.33
N HIS A 197 -4.93 17.21 1.44
CA HIS A 197 -4.81 16.99 -0.01
C HIS A 197 -3.38 16.66 -0.45
N ILE A 198 -2.38 17.02 0.36
CA ILE A 198 -0.95 16.83 0.05
C ILE A 198 -0.44 15.51 0.63
N SER A 199 -0.96 15.09 1.78
CA SER A 199 -0.57 13.84 2.44
C SER A 199 -1.11 12.59 1.76
N GLU A 200 -2.15 12.75 0.93
CA GLU A 200 -2.66 11.68 0.08
C GLU A 200 -1.88 11.65 -1.23
N PRO A 201 -1.57 10.45 -1.78
CA PRO A 201 -0.91 10.37 -3.07
C PRO A 201 -1.83 10.97 -4.13
N THR A 202 -1.49 12.18 -4.57
CA THR A 202 -2.10 12.78 -5.74
C THR A 202 -1.76 11.93 -6.97
N ARG A 203 -2.77 11.65 -7.77
CA ARG A 203 -2.64 10.96 -9.07
C ARG A 203 -1.75 11.73 -10.03
#